data_d1f98afe85052421dd45ad12b9ef542b
#
_entry.id   d1f98afe85052421dd45ad12b9ef542b
#
_cell.length_a   1.000
_cell.length_b   1.000
_cell.length_c   1.000
_cell.angle_alpha   90.00
_cell.angle_beta   90.00
_cell.angle_gamma   90.00
#
_symmetry.space_group_name_H-M   'P 1'
#
loop_
_entity.id
_entity.type
_entity.pdbx_description
1 polymer ?
#
loop_
_entity_poly.entity_id
_entity_poly.type
_entity_poly.pdbx_seq_one_letter_code
_entity_poly.pdbx_strand_id
1 'polypeptide(L)'
;MSTAGKLTVKTIQSKVSKNDVGKHADGGGLYFVVPKSGTPYWMLRYTYNKKRKEMTLGKLNDLSLQDARYEASAKMKLTRDGKDPLLEKKRAEQESIVTVNDLFEDWFVSVIQRIKNSQIPERVYKKDIAPVLGEIKLDQVSARDIRTVLSNISESGRATIANDALGYCKQLFNHAVKLDLLQYNPALAFSYKDAGGTEQARERALTEEELGVFLKAAKKHIKQFGQDNYLAVLLLVCLGVRKSELCEAKWEEFDLDAAVWKLPAARSKTSVGIDIPLAPQVIEWLNELKVRACGSEYVFPSRRSSKSPHMGSDTLNRAISKMFGREVRQSKHSKNLMGDMEYFTVHDLRRTCRTLLAKLGTSSHVAERCLNHKLKGVEAVYNQHDYFEERKKALCQLSENVNNLTV
;
A
#
# COMPACT_ATOMS: atom_id res chain seq x y z
N MET A 1 -20.32 -54.52 -14.96
CA MET A 1 -19.83 -53.96 -13.69
C MET A 1 -18.61 -54.76 -13.27
N SER A 2 -17.40 -54.15 -13.24
CA SER A 2 -16.18 -54.84 -12.79
C SER A 2 -16.27 -55.02 -11.27
N THR A 3 -16.33 -56.26 -10.79
CA THR A 3 -16.32 -56.56 -9.35
C THR A 3 -15.06 -56.04 -8.71
N ALA A 4 -15.19 -55.11 -7.77
CA ALA A 4 -14.08 -54.65 -6.91
C ALA A 4 -13.75 -55.77 -5.90
N GLY A 5 -12.48 -55.92 -5.51
CA GLY A 5 -12.07 -56.84 -4.44
C GLY A 5 -11.44 -58.13 -4.90
N LYS A 6 -10.71 -58.14 -6.02
CA LYS A 6 -10.00 -59.35 -6.53
C LYS A 6 -8.73 -59.67 -5.72
N LEU A 7 -8.08 -58.66 -5.11
CA LEU A 7 -6.88 -58.88 -4.32
C LEU A 7 -7.21 -59.05 -2.83
N THR A 8 -6.44 -59.90 -2.15
CA THR A 8 -6.48 -60.05 -0.70
C THR A 8 -5.13 -59.65 -0.09
N VAL A 9 -5.07 -59.38 1.20
CA VAL A 9 -3.81 -59.07 1.90
C VAL A 9 -2.78 -60.17 1.67
N LYS A 10 -3.19 -61.44 1.73
CA LYS A 10 -2.32 -62.60 1.45
C LYS A 10 -1.76 -62.60 0.04
N THR A 11 -2.61 -62.28 -0.99
CA THR A 11 -2.14 -62.22 -2.38
C THR A 11 -1.15 -61.03 -2.60
N ILE A 12 -1.38 -59.92 -1.96
CA ILE A 12 -0.47 -58.76 -2.02
C ILE A 12 0.87 -59.12 -1.41
N GLN A 13 0.88 -59.68 -0.19
CA GLN A 13 2.11 -60.16 0.47
C GLN A 13 2.88 -61.16 -0.38
N SER A 14 2.19 -62.14 -0.98
CA SER A 14 2.82 -63.11 -1.88
C SER A 14 3.41 -62.48 -3.13
N LYS A 15 2.78 -61.41 -3.70
CA LYS A 15 3.31 -60.71 -4.86
C LYS A 15 4.54 -59.88 -4.52
N VAL A 16 4.57 -59.25 -3.34
CA VAL A 16 5.74 -58.51 -2.84
C VAL A 16 6.90 -59.49 -2.56
N SER A 17 6.68 -60.58 -1.83
CA SER A 17 7.74 -61.54 -1.47
C SER A 17 8.32 -62.26 -2.69
N LYS A 18 7.55 -62.52 -3.72
CA LYS A 18 7.99 -63.10 -4.98
C LYS A 18 8.56 -62.11 -5.98
N ASN A 19 8.56 -60.84 -5.65
CA ASN A 19 8.92 -59.71 -6.54
C ASN A 19 8.18 -59.83 -7.90
N ASP A 20 6.85 -60.12 -7.86
CA ASP A 20 6.00 -60.30 -9.05
C ASP A 20 5.74 -58.91 -9.70
N VAL A 21 6.75 -58.47 -10.49
CA VAL A 21 6.77 -57.16 -11.12
C VAL A 21 5.61 -57.03 -12.10
N GLY A 22 4.77 -55.97 -11.89
CA GLY A 22 3.64 -55.72 -12.79
C GLY A 22 2.52 -54.90 -12.15
N LYS A 23 1.44 -54.73 -12.94
CA LYS A 23 0.21 -54.05 -12.51
C LYS A 23 -0.86 -55.11 -12.25
N HIS A 24 -1.27 -55.29 -11.01
CA HIS A 24 -2.24 -56.31 -10.58
C HIS A 24 -3.58 -55.63 -10.29
N ALA A 25 -4.60 -55.94 -11.07
CA ALA A 25 -5.92 -55.35 -10.97
C ALA A 25 -6.69 -55.83 -9.74
N ASP A 26 -7.21 -54.92 -8.91
CA ASP A 26 -8.17 -55.23 -7.83
C ASP A 26 -9.63 -55.09 -8.28
N GLY A 27 -9.89 -54.28 -9.28
CA GLY A 27 -11.23 -53.94 -9.76
C GLY A 27 -11.55 -52.44 -9.53
N GLY A 28 -12.63 -51.95 -10.14
CA GLY A 28 -13.02 -50.54 -10.00
C GLY A 28 -11.97 -49.52 -10.48
N GLY A 29 -11.02 -49.95 -11.32
CA GLY A 29 -9.90 -49.09 -11.76
C GLY A 29 -8.68 -49.10 -10.82
N LEU A 30 -8.75 -49.76 -9.66
CA LEU A 30 -7.64 -49.87 -8.70
C LEU A 30 -6.66 -50.96 -9.13
N TYR A 31 -5.36 -50.64 -9.09
CA TYR A 31 -4.26 -51.55 -9.36
C TYR A 31 -3.24 -51.49 -8.23
N PHE A 32 -2.75 -52.68 -7.84
CA PHE A 32 -1.54 -52.82 -7.05
C PHE A 32 -0.35 -52.96 -8.00
N VAL A 33 0.69 -52.11 -7.83
CA VAL A 33 1.84 -52.08 -8.73
C VAL A 33 3.10 -52.49 -7.95
N VAL A 34 3.77 -53.55 -8.45
CA VAL A 34 5.09 -53.97 -8.01
C VAL A 34 6.08 -53.44 -9.07
N PRO A 35 6.87 -52.39 -8.77
CA PRO A 35 7.82 -51.88 -9.74
C PRO A 35 9.07 -52.75 -9.83
N LYS A 36 9.87 -52.60 -10.88
CA LYS A 36 11.18 -53.28 -11.04
C LYS A 36 12.17 -52.90 -9.92
N SER A 37 12.06 -51.69 -9.42
CA SER A 37 12.84 -51.15 -8.32
C SER A 37 12.00 -50.14 -7.51
N GLY A 38 12.20 -50.11 -6.19
CA GLY A 38 11.45 -49.24 -5.29
C GLY A 38 10.26 -49.89 -4.59
N THR A 39 9.49 -49.11 -3.83
CA THR A 39 8.40 -49.56 -2.99
C THR A 39 7.15 -49.81 -3.82
N PRO A 40 6.43 -50.95 -3.64
CA PRO A 40 5.11 -51.18 -4.25
C PRO A 40 4.11 -50.10 -3.86
N TYR A 41 3.17 -49.80 -4.78
CA TYR A 41 2.25 -48.69 -4.61
C TYR A 41 0.86 -48.99 -5.22
N TRP A 42 -0.13 -48.21 -4.83
CA TRP A 42 -1.48 -48.23 -5.36
C TRP A 42 -1.65 -47.22 -6.48
N MET A 43 -2.29 -47.61 -7.55
CA MET A 43 -2.54 -46.79 -8.73
C MET A 43 -4.01 -46.88 -9.13
N LEU A 44 -4.63 -45.75 -9.41
CA LEU A 44 -5.96 -45.68 -10.00
C LEU A 44 -5.85 -45.40 -11.50
N ARG A 45 -6.54 -46.24 -12.29
CA ARG A 45 -6.74 -46.00 -13.71
C ARG A 45 -8.20 -45.61 -13.96
N TYR A 46 -8.42 -44.49 -14.61
CA TYR A 46 -9.76 -43.96 -14.88
C TYR A 46 -9.82 -43.33 -16.28
N THR A 47 -11.04 -43.02 -16.75
CA THR A 47 -11.26 -42.35 -18.04
C THR A 47 -11.91 -41.01 -17.76
N TYR A 48 -11.32 -39.91 -18.26
CA TYR A 48 -11.85 -38.57 -18.19
C TYR A 48 -11.78 -37.92 -19.58
N ASN A 49 -12.89 -37.32 -20.04
CA ASN A 49 -13.02 -36.74 -21.38
C ASN A 49 -12.51 -37.68 -22.49
N LYS A 50 -12.96 -38.95 -22.46
CA LYS A 50 -12.60 -40.04 -23.40
C LYS A 50 -11.11 -40.42 -23.40
N LYS A 51 -10.29 -39.84 -22.52
CA LYS A 51 -8.86 -40.16 -22.36
C LYS A 51 -8.64 -41.02 -21.13
N ARG A 52 -7.88 -42.10 -21.28
CA ARG A 52 -7.45 -42.94 -20.15
C ARG A 52 -6.31 -42.25 -19.41
N LYS A 53 -6.44 -42.16 -18.07
CA LYS A 53 -5.44 -41.55 -17.17
C LYS A 53 -5.08 -42.51 -16.04
N GLU A 54 -3.89 -42.35 -15.48
CA GLU A 54 -3.39 -43.10 -14.32
C GLU A 54 -2.91 -42.11 -13.27
N MET A 55 -3.20 -42.38 -11.99
CA MET A 55 -2.69 -41.63 -10.85
C MET A 55 -2.25 -42.56 -9.73
N THR A 56 -1.12 -42.25 -9.10
CA THR A 56 -0.69 -42.95 -7.88
C THR A 56 -1.51 -42.43 -6.69
N LEU A 57 -2.06 -43.40 -5.91
CA LEU A 57 -2.81 -43.09 -4.69
C LEU A 57 -1.90 -43.03 -3.47
N GLY A 58 -0.96 -43.97 -3.29
CA GLY A 58 -0.02 -44.02 -2.18
C GLY A 58 0.85 -45.30 -2.24
N LYS A 59 1.92 -45.33 -1.43
CA LYS A 59 2.79 -46.49 -1.29
C LYS A 59 2.10 -47.55 -0.40
N LEU A 60 2.48 -48.84 -0.57
CA LEU A 60 1.93 -49.93 0.24
C LEU A 60 2.14 -49.72 1.75
N ASN A 61 3.28 -49.10 2.15
CA ASN A 61 3.59 -48.87 3.56
C ASN A 61 2.70 -47.80 4.20
N ASP A 62 2.17 -46.88 3.38
CA ASP A 62 1.42 -45.71 3.84
C ASP A 62 -0.11 -45.90 3.65
N LEU A 63 -0.52 -46.87 2.80
CA LEU A 63 -1.91 -47.02 2.40
C LEU A 63 -2.30 -48.52 2.37
N SER A 64 -3.20 -48.93 3.27
CA SER A 64 -3.73 -50.32 3.30
C SER A 64 -4.59 -50.62 2.06
N LEU A 65 -4.86 -51.90 1.80
CA LEU A 65 -5.79 -52.32 0.73
C LEU A 65 -7.18 -51.72 0.90
N GLN A 66 -7.67 -51.63 2.15
CA GLN A 66 -8.99 -51.09 2.44
C GLN A 66 -9.02 -49.57 2.16
N ASP A 67 -8.02 -48.85 2.61
CA ASP A 67 -7.91 -47.42 2.38
C ASP A 67 -7.70 -47.09 0.91
N ALA A 68 -6.90 -47.89 0.18
CA ALA A 68 -6.72 -47.78 -1.26
C ALA A 68 -8.03 -47.93 -2.06
N ARG A 69 -8.89 -48.86 -1.64
CA ARG A 69 -10.24 -49.02 -2.21
C ARG A 69 -11.13 -47.82 -1.93
N TYR A 70 -11.09 -47.32 -0.69
CA TYR A 70 -11.84 -46.14 -0.30
C TYR A 70 -11.41 -44.89 -1.11
N GLU A 71 -10.13 -44.65 -1.18
CA GLU A 71 -9.54 -43.54 -1.96
C GLU A 71 -9.88 -43.68 -3.47
N ALA A 72 -9.73 -44.87 -4.03
CA ALA A 72 -10.10 -45.13 -5.43
C ALA A 72 -11.58 -44.82 -5.70
N SER A 73 -12.47 -45.25 -4.78
CA SER A 73 -13.91 -44.98 -4.90
C SER A 73 -14.22 -43.48 -4.83
N ALA A 74 -13.58 -42.75 -3.91
CA ALA A 74 -13.73 -41.30 -3.77
C ALA A 74 -13.27 -40.55 -5.04
N LYS A 75 -12.10 -40.92 -5.60
CA LYS A 75 -11.60 -40.31 -6.86
C LYS A 75 -12.48 -40.68 -8.08
N MET A 76 -13.02 -41.87 -8.12
CA MET A 76 -13.98 -42.28 -9.17
C MET A 76 -15.31 -41.52 -9.07
N LYS A 77 -15.73 -41.13 -7.86
CA LYS A 77 -16.88 -40.25 -7.67
C LYS A 77 -16.61 -38.85 -8.28
N LEU A 78 -15.44 -38.25 -8.03
CA LEU A 78 -15.06 -36.99 -8.68
C LEU A 78 -15.14 -37.06 -10.20
N THR A 79 -14.69 -38.20 -10.80
CA THR A 79 -14.77 -38.38 -12.26
C THR A 79 -16.23 -38.42 -12.75
N ARG A 80 -17.14 -39.04 -11.99
CA ARG A 80 -18.57 -39.02 -12.31
C ARG A 80 -19.20 -37.65 -12.17
N ASP A 81 -18.71 -36.85 -11.22
CA ASP A 81 -19.14 -35.47 -11.00
C ASP A 81 -18.50 -34.47 -12.00
N GLY A 82 -17.83 -35.00 -13.05
CA GLY A 82 -17.23 -34.18 -14.11
C GLY A 82 -15.90 -33.51 -13.75
N LYS A 83 -15.27 -33.91 -12.63
CA LYS A 83 -13.97 -33.39 -12.17
C LYS A 83 -12.84 -34.37 -12.47
N ASP A 84 -11.66 -33.86 -12.86
CA ASP A 84 -10.48 -34.70 -13.09
C ASP A 84 -9.70 -34.91 -11.79
N PRO A 85 -9.67 -36.15 -11.21
CA PRO A 85 -8.98 -36.40 -9.95
C PRO A 85 -7.49 -36.05 -9.96
N LEU A 86 -6.79 -36.18 -11.10
CA LEU A 86 -5.38 -35.80 -11.23
C LEU A 86 -5.19 -34.28 -11.20
N LEU A 87 -6.09 -33.54 -11.82
CA LEU A 87 -6.08 -32.09 -11.80
C LEU A 87 -6.38 -31.56 -10.39
N GLU A 88 -7.40 -32.15 -9.71
CA GLU A 88 -7.73 -31.77 -8.33
C GLU A 88 -6.57 -32.09 -7.38
N LYS A 89 -5.88 -33.23 -7.54
CA LYS A 89 -4.67 -33.55 -6.76
C LYS A 89 -3.57 -32.53 -6.99
N LYS A 90 -3.29 -32.18 -8.26
CA LYS A 90 -2.29 -31.15 -8.59
C LYS A 90 -2.65 -29.77 -8.05
N ARG A 91 -3.94 -29.40 -8.06
CA ARG A 91 -4.41 -28.15 -7.45
C ARG A 91 -4.17 -28.17 -5.94
N ALA A 92 -4.57 -29.26 -5.26
CA ALA A 92 -4.32 -29.40 -3.82
C ALA A 92 -2.82 -29.40 -3.45
N GLU A 93 -1.95 -29.95 -4.29
CA GLU A 93 -0.50 -29.89 -4.12
C GLU A 93 0.09 -28.48 -4.41
N GLN A 94 -0.57 -27.68 -5.23
CA GLN A 94 -0.21 -26.28 -5.51
C GLN A 94 -0.84 -25.28 -4.53
N GLU A 95 -1.88 -25.67 -3.78
CA GLU A 95 -2.53 -24.85 -2.76
C GLU A 95 -1.65 -24.79 -1.48
N SER A 96 -0.56 -24.00 -1.55
CA SER A 96 0.21 -23.63 -0.37
C SER A 96 -0.48 -22.57 0.49
N ILE A 97 -1.63 -22.02 0.05
CA ILE A 97 -2.36 -20.96 0.72
C ILE A 97 -3.44 -21.55 1.62
N VAL A 98 -3.11 -21.78 2.88
CA VAL A 98 -3.99 -22.41 3.88
C VAL A 98 -4.46 -21.41 4.92
N THR A 99 -3.57 -20.54 5.38
CA THR A 99 -3.81 -19.53 6.41
C THR A 99 -3.98 -18.13 5.81
N VAL A 100 -4.43 -17.19 6.64
CA VAL A 100 -4.50 -15.78 6.23
C VAL A 100 -3.09 -15.20 6.00
N ASN A 101 -2.06 -15.67 6.73
CA ASN A 101 -0.68 -15.28 6.46
C ASN A 101 -0.23 -15.73 5.07
N ASP A 102 -0.51 -16.97 4.67
CA ASP A 102 -0.15 -17.47 3.34
C ASP A 102 -0.86 -16.65 2.24
N LEU A 103 -2.15 -16.33 2.46
CA LEU A 103 -2.93 -15.47 1.55
C LEU A 103 -2.34 -14.08 1.44
N PHE A 104 -1.88 -13.51 2.57
CA PHE A 104 -1.28 -12.18 2.57
C PHE A 104 0.03 -12.17 1.76
N GLU A 105 0.90 -13.17 1.92
CA GLU A 105 2.15 -13.25 1.18
C GLU A 105 1.91 -13.33 -0.33
N ASP A 106 0.96 -14.17 -0.77
CA ASP A 106 0.57 -14.24 -2.19
C ASP A 106 0.00 -12.92 -2.70
N TRP A 107 -0.94 -12.31 -1.96
CA TRP A 107 -1.54 -11.02 -2.30
C TRP A 107 -0.50 -9.90 -2.33
N PHE A 108 0.45 -9.90 -1.37
CA PHE A 108 1.50 -8.90 -1.29
C PHE A 108 2.39 -8.95 -2.54
N VAL A 109 2.87 -10.14 -2.91
CA VAL A 109 3.73 -10.31 -4.10
C VAL A 109 2.97 -10.02 -5.39
N SER A 110 1.76 -10.55 -5.55
CA SER A 110 1.01 -10.47 -6.80
C SER A 110 0.38 -9.08 -7.04
N VAL A 111 0.02 -8.35 -6.00
CA VAL A 111 -0.77 -7.10 -6.08
C VAL A 111 -0.07 -5.93 -5.42
N ILE A 112 0.30 -6.05 -4.15
CA ILE A 112 0.70 -4.90 -3.33
C ILE A 112 2.10 -4.37 -3.67
N GLN A 113 3.05 -5.22 -4.00
CA GLN A 113 4.40 -4.75 -4.39
C GLN A 113 4.40 -3.80 -5.59
N ARG A 114 3.36 -3.84 -6.43
CA ARG A 114 3.23 -2.99 -7.61
C ARG A 114 2.80 -1.56 -7.30
N ILE A 115 2.29 -1.30 -6.10
CA ILE A 115 1.86 0.04 -5.70
C ILE A 115 3.02 0.84 -5.10
N LYS A 116 2.99 2.15 -5.31
CA LYS A 116 4.07 3.08 -4.90
C LYS A 116 4.41 3.03 -3.40
N ASN A 117 3.44 2.74 -2.54
CA ASN A 117 3.59 2.73 -1.07
C ASN A 117 3.21 1.38 -0.46
N SER A 118 3.75 0.28 -1.01
CA SER A 118 3.47 -1.09 -0.55
C SER A 118 3.75 -1.34 0.93
N GLN A 119 4.68 -0.59 1.53
CA GLN A 119 5.02 -0.68 2.95
C GLN A 119 3.88 -0.27 3.90
N ILE A 120 2.87 0.49 3.44
CA ILE A 120 1.76 0.92 4.30
C ILE A 120 0.81 -0.25 4.59
N PRO A 121 0.21 -0.92 3.58
CA PRO A 121 -0.62 -2.11 3.82
C PRO A 121 0.17 -3.22 4.52
N GLU A 122 1.45 -3.42 4.19
CA GLU A 122 2.29 -4.41 4.87
C GLU A 122 2.40 -4.14 6.38
N ARG A 123 2.68 -2.89 6.75
CA ARG A 123 2.78 -2.49 8.16
C ARG A 123 1.45 -2.66 8.90
N VAL A 124 0.33 -2.27 8.29
CA VAL A 124 -1.00 -2.42 8.90
C VAL A 124 -1.35 -3.89 9.06
N TYR A 125 -1.07 -4.71 8.06
CA TYR A 125 -1.26 -6.14 8.14
C TYR A 125 -0.45 -6.75 9.30
N LYS A 126 0.87 -6.59 9.28
CA LYS A 126 1.78 -7.20 10.28
C LYS A 126 1.50 -6.73 11.71
N LYS A 127 1.14 -5.45 11.88
CA LYS A 127 0.92 -4.88 13.20
C LYS A 127 -0.47 -5.14 13.75
N ASP A 128 -1.49 -5.04 12.93
CA ASP A 128 -2.86 -4.89 13.40
C ASP A 128 -3.78 -6.04 12.95
N ILE A 129 -3.53 -6.67 11.78
CA ILE A 129 -4.38 -7.72 11.22
C ILE A 129 -3.82 -9.11 11.56
N ALA A 130 -2.56 -9.37 11.27
CA ALA A 130 -1.94 -10.68 11.44
C ALA A 130 -1.99 -11.22 12.89
N PRO A 131 -1.86 -10.40 13.96
CA PRO A 131 -1.97 -10.90 15.33
C PRO A 131 -3.32 -11.54 15.65
N VAL A 132 -4.38 -11.19 14.92
CA VAL A 132 -5.73 -11.72 15.11
C VAL A 132 -6.06 -12.79 14.08
N LEU A 133 -5.74 -12.55 12.80
CA LEU A 133 -6.19 -13.41 11.69
C LEU A 133 -5.11 -14.33 11.16
N GLY A 134 -3.84 -13.98 11.29
CA GLY A 134 -2.75 -14.55 10.51
C GLY A 134 -2.69 -16.07 10.50
N GLU A 135 -2.84 -16.71 11.65
CA GLU A 135 -2.77 -18.17 11.82
C GLU A 135 -4.10 -18.88 11.58
N ILE A 136 -5.20 -18.15 11.36
CA ILE A 136 -6.51 -18.75 11.13
C ILE A 136 -6.54 -19.33 9.70
N LYS A 137 -7.05 -20.54 9.57
CA LYS A 137 -7.29 -21.14 8.25
C LYS A 137 -8.36 -20.36 7.51
N LEU A 138 -8.21 -20.21 6.19
CA LEU A 138 -9.09 -19.38 5.38
C LEU A 138 -10.56 -19.75 5.51
N ASP A 139 -10.87 -21.06 5.52
CA ASP A 139 -12.23 -21.61 5.65
C ASP A 139 -12.85 -21.38 7.05
N GLN A 140 -12.06 -21.01 8.04
CA GLN A 140 -12.49 -20.75 9.43
C GLN A 140 -12.66 -19.26 9.75
N VAL A 141 -12.18 -18.35 8.87
CA VAL A 141 -12.31 -16.91 9.09
C VAL A 141 -13.77 -16.48 9.04
N SER A 142 -14.21 -15.82 10.08
CA SER A 142 -15.57 -15.31 10.21
C SER A 142 -15.64 -13.78 10.26
N ALA A 143 -16.83 -13.22 10.06
CA ALA A 143 -17.07 -11.79 10.23
C ALA A 143 -16.76 -11.31 11.68
N ARG A 144 -16.85 -12.20 12.69
CA ARG A 144 -16.51 -11.87 14.07
C ARG A 144 -15.03 -11.56 14.24
N ASP A 145 -14.17 -12.29 13.53
CA ASP A 145 -12.72 -12.12 13.58
C ASP A 145 -12.35 -10.77 12.94
N ILE A 146 -12.98 -10.42 11.82
CA ILE A 146 -12.84 -9.09 11.20
C ILE A 146 -13.25 -7.99 12.19
N ARG A 147 -14.40 -8.14 12.85
CA ARG A 147 -14.86 -7.18 13.86
C ARG A 147 -13.84 -7.01 14.99
N THR A 148 -13.23 -8.10 15.47
CA THR A 148 -12.20 -8.06 16.51
C THR A 148 -11.00 -7.22 16.07
N VAL A 149 -10.50 -7.40 14.83
CA VAL A 149 -9.42 -6.54 14.28
C VAL A 149 -9.82 -5.07 14.34
N LEU A 150 -11.01 -4.73 13.83
CA LEU A 150 -11.46 -3.34 13.72
C LEU A 150 -11.66 -2.71 15.11
N SER A 151 -12.25 -3.44 16.07
CA SER A 151 -12.44 -2.97 17.45
C SER A 151 -11.12 -2.71 18.15
N ASN A 152 -10.15 -3.63 18.08
CA ASN A 152 -8.83 -3.46 18.69
C ASN A 152 -8.11 -2.20 18.20
N ILE A 153 -8.22 -1.90 16.90
CA ILE A 153 -7.60 -0.70 16.31
C ILE A 153 -8.36 0.55 16.76
N SER A 154 -9.69 0.55 16.71
CA SER A 154 -10.52 1.71 17.06
C SER A 154 -10.39 2.06 18.55
N GLU A 155 -10.41 1.09 19.45
CA GLU A 155 -10.23 1.26 20.88
C GLU A 155 -8.83 1.80 21.25
N SER A 156 -7.84 1.55 20.41
CA SER A 156 -6.50 2.18 20.54
C SER A 156 -6.45 3.65 20.09
N GLY A 157 -7.59 4.27 19.72
CA GLY A 157 -7.68 5.67 19.27
C GLY A 157 -7.19 5.90 17.84
N ARG A 158 -7.05 4.83 17.01
CA ARG A 158 -6.52 4.92 15.64
C ARG A 158 -7.60 4.72 14.58
N ALA A 159 -8.64 5.54 14.61
CA ALA A 159 -9.83 5.44 13.75
C ALA A 159 -9.49 5.35 12.24
N THR A 160 -8.61 6.21 11.73
CA THR A 160 -8.17 6.18 10.33
C THR A 160 -7.51 4.85 9.97
N ILE A 161 -6.68 4.29 10.88
CA ILE A 161 -6.03 2.98 10.64
C ILE A 161 -7.06 1.85 10.66
N ALA A 162 -8.13 1.96 11.45
CA ALA A 162 -9.22 0.98 11.43
C ALA A 162 -9.94 0.98 10.07
N ASN A 163 -10.16 2.16 9.48
CA ASN A 163 -10.71 2.28 8.13
C ASN A 163 -9.77 1.69 7.06
N ASP A 164 -8.48 1.99 7.13
CA ASP A 164 -7.46 1.42 6.26
C ASP A 164 -7.43 -0.12 6.38
N ALA A 165 -7.42 -0.64 7.62
CA ALA A 165 -7.42 -2.07 7.89
C ALA A 165 -8.66 -2.77 7.31
N LEU A 166 -9.85 -2.16 7.43
CA LEU A 166 -11.07 -2.66 6.78
C LEU A 166 -10.90 -2.72 5.26
N GLY A 167 -10.34 -1.64 4.66
CA GLY A 167 -10.05 -1.60 3.24
C GLY A 167 -9.10 -2.72 2.80
N TYR A 168 -8.05 -2.98 3.57
CA TYR A 168 -7.09 -4.05 3.29
C TYR A 168 -7.68 -5.44 3.51
N CYS A 169 -8.48 -5.67 4.56
CA CYS A 169 -9.21 -6.92 4.74
C CYS A 169 -10.13 -7.21 3.56
N LYS A 170 -10.90 -6.20 3.09
CA LYS A 170 -11.75 -6.36 1.91
C LYS A 170 -10.96 -6.75 0.66
N GLN A 171 -9.82 -6.11 0.42
CA GLN A 171 -8.98 -6.41 -0.75
C GLN A 171 -8.34 -7.81 -0.64
N LEU A 172 -7.81 -8.16 0.53
CA LEU A 172 -7.19 -9.45 0.81
C LEU A 172 -8.17 -10.61 0.60
N PHE A 173 -9.35 -10.55 1.23
CA PHE A 173 -10.34 -11.61 1.08
C PHE A 173 -11.04 -11.60 -0.30
N ASN A 174 -11.12 -10.47 -0.99
CA ASN A 174 -11.50 -10.46 -2.41
C ASN A 174 -10.46 -11.17 -3.28
N HIS A 175 -9.18 -11.10 -2.93
CA HIS A 175 -8.14 -11.86 -3.60
C HIS A 175 -8.34 -13.37 -3.40
N ALA A 176 -8.66 -13.81 -2.18
CA ALA A 176 -9.01 -15.21 -1.91
C ALA A 176 -10.22 -15.70 -2.74
N VAL A 177 -11.26 -14.87 -2.86
CA VAL A 177 -12.44 -15.19 -3.69
C VAL A 177 -12.06 -15.28 -5.18
N LYS A 178 -11.19 -14.42 -5.69
CA LYS A 178 -10.69 -14.48 -7.07
C LYS A 178 -9.87 -15.75 -7.36
N LEU A 179 -9.24 -16.32 -6.34
CA LEU A 179 -8.46 -17.55 -6.44
C LEU A 179 -9.28 -18.81 -6.15
N ASP A 180 -10.62 -18.69 -5.98
CA ASP A 180 -11.53 -19.77 -5.58
C ASP A 180 -11.18 -20.43 -4.23
N LEU A 181 -10.40 -19.76 -3.37
CA LEU A 181 -10.06 -20.22 -2.02
C LEU A 181 -11.20 -19.99 -1.02
N LEU A 182 -12.06 -19.00 -1.27
CA LEU A 182 -13.25 -18.67 -0.50
C LEU A 182 -14.44 -18.44 -1.41
N GLN A 183 -15.63 -18.83 -0.97
CA GLN A 183 -16.88 -18.56 -1.69
C GLN A 183 -17.38 -17.13 -1.50
N TYR A 184 -17.06 -16.49 -0.39
CA TYR A 184 -17.47 -15.12 -0.05
C TYR A 184 -16.40 -14.42 0.79
N ASN A 185 -16.45 -13.10 0.78
CA ASN A 185 -15.54 -12.27 1.52
C ASN A 185 -16.13 -11.90 2.91
N PRO A 186 -15.53 -12.35 4.04
CA PRO A 186 -16.05 -12.12 5.38
C PRO A 186 -16.02 -10.64 5.83
N ALA A 187 -15.23 -9.79 5.16
CA ALA A 187 -15.12 -8.37 5.47
C ALA A 187 -16.13 -7.49 4.70
N LEU A 188 -16.87 -8.05 3.73
CA LEU A 188 -17.64 -7.24 2.78
C LEU A 188 -18.83 -6.51 3.43
N ALA A 189 -19.46 -7.12 4.43
CA ALA A 189 -20.62 -6.54 5.13
C ALA A 189 -20.29 -5.30 5.99
N PHE A 190 -19.01 -5.11 6.36
CA PHE A 190 -18.60 -3.98 7.18
C PHE A 190 -18.46 -2.70 6.36
N SER A 191 -18.77 -1.58 6.99
CA SER A 191 -18.59 -0.21 6.48
C SER A 191 -17.63 0.58 7.37
N TYR A 192 -17.24 1.78 6.96
CA TYR A 192 -16.43 2.66 7.81
C TYR A 192 -17.11 2.99 9.14
N LYS A 193 -18.45 2.96 9.21
CA LYS A 193 -19.19 3.14 10.48
C LYS A 193 -18.90 2.04 11.50
N ASP A 194 -18.57 0.85 11.02
CA ASP A 194 -18.24 -0.32 11.84
C ASP A 194 -16.75 -0.37 12.21
N ALA A 195 -15.92 0.51 11.66
CA ALA A 195 -14.49 0.62 11.87
C ALA A 195 -14.13 1.93 12.60
N GLY A 196 -13.51 2.86 11.93
CA GLY A 196 -13.08 4.15 12.50
C GLY A 196 -14.10 5.29 12.35
N GLY A 197 -15.23 5.04 11.72
CA GLY A 197 -16.24 6.07 11.42
C GLY A 197 -15.91 6.92 10.19
N THR A 198 -16.69 7.97 9.99
CA THR A 198 -16.50 8.90 8.88
C THR A 198 -15.29 9.79 9.14
N GLU A 199 -14.35 9.79 8.24
CA GLU A 199 -13.19 10.69 8.34
C GLU A 199 -13.60 12.12 7.99
N GLN A 200 -13.30 13.04 8.91
CA GLN A 200 -13.45 14.46 8.67
C GLN A 200 -12.21 14.99 7.93
N ALA A 201 -12.42 15.60 6.78
CA ALA A 201 -11.34 16.29 6.11
C ALA A 201 -10.87 17.46 6.98
N ARG A 202 -9.55 17.57 7.17
CA ARG A 202 -9.00 18.71 7.90
C ARG A 202 -9.15 19.97 7.04
N GLU A 203 -9.72 21.03 7.60
CA GLU A 203 -10.00 22.28 6.88
C GLU A 203 -9.07 23.44 7.28
N ARG A 204 -8.11 23.20 8.18
CA ARG A 204 -7.20 24.20 8.70
C ARG A 204 -6.39 24.88 7.58
N ALA A 205 -6.51 26.21 7.49
CA ALA A 205 -5.65 27.10 6.77
C ALA A 205 -5.27 28.26 7.72
N LEU A 206 -4.04 28.77 7.64
CA LEU A 206 -3.61 29.88 8.48
C LEU A 206 -4.20 31.17 7.93
N THR A 207 -4.57 32.09 8.82
CA THR A 207 -4.79 33.48 8.44
C THR A 207 -3.45 34.18 8.15
N GLU A 208 -3.47 35.38 7.57
CA GLU A 208 -2.25 36.17 7.35
C GLU A 208 -1.57 36.54 8.67
N GLU A 209 -2.37 36.88 9.68
CA GLU A 209 -1.87 37.21 11.02
C GLU A 209 -1.18 36.00 11.66
N GLU A 210 -1.82 34.81 11.61
CA GLU A 210 -1.25 33.57 12.12
C GLU A 210 0.04 33.19 11.37
N LEU A 211 0.04 33.32 10.03
CA LEU A 211 1.22 33.07 9.23
C LEU A 211 2.36 34.01 9.61
N GLY A 212 2.06 35.31 9.76
CA GLY A 212 3.04 36.32 10.20
C GLY A 212 3.60 36.02 11.59
N VAL A 213 2.74 35.67 12.56
CA VAL A 213 3.17 35.28 13.93
C VAL A 213 4.09 34.08 13.86
N PHE A 214 3.73 33.04 13.07
CA PHE A 214 4.56 31.85 12.91
C PHE A 214 5.91 32.17 12.27
N LEU A 215 5.93 32.93 11.17
CA LEU A 215 7.17 33.29 10.46
C LEU A 215 8.11 34.10 11.34
N LYS A 216 7.60 35.10 12.07
CA LYS A 216 8.40 35.92 13.02
C LYS A 216 8.95 35.05 14.17
N ALA A 217 8.15 34.16 14.74
CA ALA A 217 8.60 33.21 15.78
C ALA A 217 9.67 32.25 15.23
N ALA A 218 9.47 31.69 14.05
CA ALA A 218 10.44 30.80 13.42
C ALA A 218 11.78 31.50 13.11
N LYS A 219 11.73 32.75 12.64
CA LYS A 219 12.90 33.59 12.39
C LYS A 219 13.62 33.92 13.71
N LYS A 220 12.89 34.30 14.76
CA LYS A 220 13.44 34.56 16.10
C LYS A 220 14.13 33.33 16.69
N HIS A 221 13.58 32.15 16.47
CA HIS A 221 14.10 30.87 16.98
C HIS A 221 14.80 30.05 15.91
N ILE A 222 15.46 30.69 14.94
CA ILE A 222 16.05 30.09 13.75
C ILE A 222 17.06 28.97 14.06
N LYS A 223 17.81 29.10 15.17
CA LYS A 223 18.76 28.03 15.61
C LYS A 223 18.04 26.75 15.97
N GLN A 224 16.82 26.82 16.46
CA GLN A 224 15.99 25.65 16.83
C GLN A 224 15.17 25.14 15.63
N PHE A 225 14.57 26.05 14.88
CA PHE A 225 13.72 25.71 13.72
C PHE A 225 14.56 25.25 12.53
N GLY A 226 15.69 25.91 12.28
CA GLY A 226 16.59 25.66 11.17
C GLY A 226 16.27 26.51 9.93
N GLN A 227 17.32 27.13 9.36
CA GLN A 227 17.18 28.01 8.19
C GLN A 227 16.57 27.28 6.98
N ASP A 228 16.98 26.04 6.71
CA ASP A 228 16.43 25.26 5.60
C ASP A 228 14.93 24.99 5.79
N ASN A 229 14.48 24.74 7.03
CA ASN A 229 13.05 24.58 7.34
C ASN A 229 12.27 25.89 7.17
N TYR A 230 12.86 27.02 7.53
CA TYR A 230 12.27 28.34 7.38
C TYR A 230 12.04 28.67 5.90
N LEU A 231 13.07 28.51 5.08
CA LEU A 231 12.99 28.69 3.63
C LEU A 231 12.01 27.72 2.98
N ALA A 232 11.97 26.46 3.45
CA ALA A 232 11.00 25.47 2.96
C ALA A 232 9.54 25.87 3.24
N VAL A 233 9.25 26.46 4.43
CA VAL A 233 7.91 26.97 4.74
C VAL A 233 7.54 28.12 3.81
N LEU A 234 8.43 29.09 3.59
CA LEU A 234 8.18 30.20 2.67
C LEU A 234 7.88 29.69 1.26
N LEU A 235 8.71 28.78 0.74
CA LEU A 235 8.52 28.18 -0.59
C LEU A 235 7.21 27.39 -0.70
N LEU A 236 6.83 26.63 0.34
CA LEU A 236 5.57 25.86 0.33
C LEU A 236 4.35 26.76 0.30
N VAL A 237 4.37 27.88 1.03
CA VAL A 237 3.26 28.85 1.03
C VAL A 237 3.21 29.59 -0.30
N CYS A 238 4.34 30.06 -0.83
CA CYS A 238 4.38 30.88 -2.04
C CYS A 238 4.14 30.07 -3.33
N LEU A 239 4.58 28.80 -3.39
CA LEU A 239 4.47 27.98 -4.59
C LEU A 239 3.28 27.01 -4.56
N GLY A 240 2.70 26.76 -3.37
CA GLY A 240 1.59 25.85 -3.21
C GLY A 240 1.88 24.38 -3.60
N VAL A 241 3.14 23.99 -3.77
CA VAL A 241 3.56 22.64 -4.12
C VAL A 241 3.39 21.64 -2.96
N ARG A 242 3.42 20.35 -3.25
CA ARG A 242 3.39 19.34 -2.19
C ARG A 242 4.75 19.25 -1.51
N LYS A 243 4.72 18.92 -0.21
CA LYS A 243 5.94 18.74 0.60
C LYS A 243 6.98 17.83 -0.07
N SER A 244 6.57 16.67 -0.58
CA SER A 244 7.48 15.74 -1.25
C SER A 244 8.06 16.34 -2.54
N GLU A 245 7.24 17.07 -3.30
CA GLU A 245 7.70 17.72 -4.53
C GLU A 245 8.81 18.73 -4.23
N LEU A 246 8.69 19.49 -3.13
CA LEU A 246 9.73 20.45 -2.71
C LEU A 246 10.95 19.76 -2.08
N CYS A 247 10.75 18.85 -1.11
CA CYS A 247 11.87 18.23 -0.37
C CYS A 247 12.79 17.39 -1.26
N GLU A 248 12.25 16.81 -2.34
CA GLU A 248 12.97 15.97 -3.31
C GLU A 248 13.42 16.77 -4.54
N ALA A 249 13.25 18.11 -4.55
CA ALA A 249 13.56 18.95 -5.70
C ALA A 249 15.07 18.94 -6.00
N LYS A 250 15.40 18.85 -7.28
CA LYS A 250 16.77 18.92 -7.78
C LYS A 250 17.03 20.24 -8.49
N TRP A 251 18.27 20.73 -8.43
CA TRP A 251 18.66 21.98 -9.08
C TRP A 251 18.47 21.95 -10.59
N GLU A 252 18.62 20.79 -11.24
CA GLU A 252 18.39 20.63 -12.68
C GLU A 252 16.97 20.96 -13.13
N GLU A 253 16.00 20.98 -12.21
CA GLU A 253 14.61 21.32 -12.49
C GLU A 253 14.36 22.84 -12.51
N PHE A 254 15.30 23.64 -12.03
CA PHE A 254 15.16 25.10 -11.89
C PHE A 254 15.92 25.84 -12.97
N ASP A 255 15.20 26.62 -13.75
CA ASP A 255 15.74 27.64 -14.63
C ASP A 255 15.55 28.99 -13.95
N LEU A 256 16.58 29.41 -13.19
CA LEU A 256 16.50 30.67 -12.40
C LEU A 256 16.54 31.91 -13.28
N ASP A 257 17.17 31.85 -14.46
CA ASP A 257 17.23 32.96 -15.39
C ASP A 257 15.89 33.17 -16.09
N ALA A 258 15.22 32.09 -16.49
CA ALA A 258 13.86 32.12 -17.01
C ALA A 258 12.79 32.27 -15.91
N ALA A 259 13.18 32.21 -14.63
CA ALA A 259 12.30 32.26 -13.47
C ALA A 259 11.22 31.14 -13.46
N VAL A 260 11.62 29.89 -13.73
CA VAL A 260 10.72 28.74 -13.84
C VAL A 260 11.28 27.52 -13.13
N TRP A 261 10.43 26.82 -12.39
CA TRP A 261 10.67 25.45 -11.90
C TRP A 261 9.90 24.47 -12.75
N LYS A 262 10.59 23.60 -13.47
CA LYS A 262 10.02 22.54 -14.32
C LYS A 262 9.85 21.26 -13.51
N LEU A 263 8.71 21.10 -12.82
CA LEU A 263 8.43 19.90 -12.03
C LEU A 263 8.10 18.72 -12.96
N PRO A 264 8.92 17.66 -13.01
CA PRO A 264 8.70 16.56 -13.93
C PRO A 264 7.52 15.67 -13.52
N ALA A 265 6.83 15.08 -14.50
CA ALA A 265 5.68 14.20 -14.29
C ALA A 265 5.96 13.03 -13.35
N ALA A 266 7.16 12.45 -13.41
CA ALA A 266 7.58 11.31 -12.57
C ALA A 266 7.59 11.65 -11.08
N ARG A 267 7.83 12.91 -10.70
CA ARG A 267 7.85 13.39 -9.31
C ARG A 267 6.53 14.04 -8.87
N SER A 268 5.67 14.37 -9.82
CA SER A 268 4.35 14.92 -9.50
C SER A 268 3.39 13.83 -9.04
N LYS A 269 2.65 14.08 -7.94
CA LYS A 269 1.61 13.16 -7.46
C LYS A 269 0.49 12.94 -8.50
N THR A 270 0.28 13.90 -9.39
CA THR A 270 -0.74 13.83 -10.45
C THR A 270 -0.26 13.08 -11.69
N SER A 271 1.03 12.69 -11.74
CA SER A 271 1.71 12.13 -12.92
C SER A 271 1.62 13.06 -14.14
N VAL A 272 1.52 14.36 -13.90
CA VAL A 272 1.54 15.42 -14.93
C VAL A 272 2.63 16.42 -14.52
N GLY A 273 3.55 16.70 -15.42
CA GLY A 273 4.56 17.75 -15.23
C GLY A 273 3.91 19.14 -15.26
N ILE A 274 4.55 20.11 -14.63
CA ILE A 274 4.07 21.49 -14.63
C ILE A 274 5.25 22.45 -14.53
N ASP A 275 5.20 23.51 -15.32
CA ASP A 275 6.09 24.65 -15.20
C ASP A 275 5.53 25.63 -14.16
N ILE A 276 6.28 25.88 -13.10
CA ILE A 276 5.90 26.73 -11.97
C ILE A 276 6.65 28.03 -12.07
N PRO A 277 5.97 29.19 -12.26
CA PRO A 277 6.63 30.47 -12.31
C PRO A 277 7.18 30.86 -10.92
N LEU A 278 8.38 31.42 -10.89
CA LEU A 278 9.10 31.84 -9.69
C LEU A 278 9.04 33.35 -9.55
N ALA A 279 8.55 33.81 -8.40
CA ALA A 279 8.59 35.24 -8.04
C ALA A 279 10.03 35.68 -7.69
N PRO A 280 10.38 36.98 -7.79
CA PRO A 280 11.71 37.49 -7.42
C PRO A 280 12.15 37.08 -6.02
N GLN A 281 11.28 37.19 -5.01
CA GLN A 281 11.59 36.77 -3.63
C GLN A 281 11.86 35.27 -3.52
N VAL A 282 11.16 34.45 -4.30
CA VAL A 282 11.39 33.01 -4.34
C VAL A 282 12.77 32.71 -4.91
N ILE A 283 13.21 33.44 -5.93
CA ILE A 283 14.55 33.31 -6.54
C ILE A 283 15.62 33.67 -5.52
N GLU A 284 15.44 34.74 -4.74
CA GLU A 284 16.36 35.12 -3.67
C GLU A 284 16.52 33.99 -2.64
N TRP A 285 15.42 33.39 -2.19
CA TRP A 285 15.46 32.26 -1.25
C TRP A 285 16.10 31.01 -1.87
N LEU A 286 15.87 30.76 -3.15
CA LEU A 286 16.51 29.65 -3.86
C LEU A 286 18.03 29.89 -4.01
N ASN A 287 18.48 31.13 -4.25
CA ASN A 287 19.90 31.45 -4.29
C ASN A 287 20.56 31.25 -2.93
N GLU A 288 19.90 31.62 -1.83
CA GLU A 288 20.39 31.28 -0.49
C GLU A 288 20.50 29.75 -0.29
N LEU A 289 19.48 29.01 -0.68
CA LEU A 289 19.51 27.55 -0.60
C LEU A 289 20.62 26.96 -1.47
N LYS A 290 20.91 27.51 -2.63
CA LYS A 290 21.99 27.05 -3.51
C LYS A 290 23.35 27.13 -2.85
N VAL A 291 23.62 28.22 -2.16
CA VAL A 291 24.85 28.36 -1.34
C VAL A 291 24.86 27.34 -0.22
N ARG A 292 23.73 27.16 0.49
CA ARG A 292 23.59 26.24 1.61
C ARG A 292 23.64 24.76 1.19
N ALA A 293 23.28 24.45 -0.05
CA ALA A 293 23.34 23.09 -0.58
C ALA A 293 24.77 22.56 -0.76
N CYS A 294 25.79 23.45 -0.78
CA CYS A 294 27.20 23.07 -0.84
C CYS A 294 27.54 22.09 -1.97
N GLY A 295 27.00 22.33 -3.18
CA GLY A 295 27.24 21.49 -4.36
C GLY A 295 26.39 20.24 -4.46
N SER A 296 25.43 20.01 -3.55
CA SER A 296 24.47 18.92 -3.68
C SER A 296 23.57 19.10 -4.91
N GLU A 297 23.18 18.00 -5.54
CA GLU A 297 22.17 18.00 -6.62
C GLU A 297 20.77 18.40 -6.14
N TYR A 298 20.48 18.25 -4.82
CA TYR A 298 19.19 18.57 -4.22
C TYR A 298 19.14 19.97 -3.64
N VAL A 299 17.98 20.62 -3.76
CA VAL A 299 17.70 21.93 -3.15
C VAL A 299 17.75 21.84 -1.63
N PHE A 300 17.23 20.74 -1.08
CA PHE A 300 17.23 20.43 0.35
C PHE A 300 18.01 19.14 0.63
N PRO A 301 19.35 19.17 0.65
CA PRO A 301 20.14 17.96 0.94
C PRO A 301 19.92 17.47 2.37
N SER A 302 20.08 16.19 2.60
CA SER A 302 20.09 15.63 3.95
C SER A 302 21.28 16.19 4.73
N ARG A 303 21.01 16.76 5.92
CA ARG A 303 22.06 17.27 6.84
C ARG A 303 22.61 16.21 7.77
N ARG A 304 22.11 14.98 7.68
CA ARG A 304 22.53 13.85 8.50
C ARG A 304 22.88 12.67 7.60
N SER A 305 23.76 11.80 8.06
CA SER A 305 23.96 10.51 7.41
C SER A 305 22.63 9.75 7.40
N SER A 306 22.05 9.57 6.24
CA SER A 306 20.78 8.87 6.06
C SER A 306 20.79 8.14 4.71
N LYS A 307 19.86 7.18 4.55
CA LYS A 307 19.65 6.48 3.27
C LYS A 307 19.11 7.41 2.17
N SER A 308 18.49 8.53 2.55
CA SER A 308 17.95 9.51 1.61
C SER A 308 18.96 10.66 1.41
N PRO A 309 19.30 11.03 0.17
CA PRO A 309 20.23 12.13 -0.11
C PRO A 309 19.61 13.51 0.13
N HIS A 310 18.30 13.61 0.24
CA HIS A 310 17.53 14.84 0.45
C HIS A 310 16.86 14.89 1.82
N MET A 311 16.27 16.03 2.17
CA MET A 311 15.51 16.25 3.41
C MET A 311 14.43 15.17 3.59
N GLY A 312 14.46 14.51 4.75
CA GLY A 312 13.48 13.45 5.08
C GLY A 312 12.05 13.99 5.16
N SER A 313 11.09 13.18 4.75
CA SER A 313 9.66 13.55 4.66
C SER A 313 9.06 14.09 5.96
N ASP A 314 9.58 13.69 7.13
CA ASP A 314 9.06 14.11 8.43
C ASP A 314 9.81 15.31 9.04
N THR A 315 10.92 15.74 8.44
CA THR A 315 11.80 16.78 9.02
C THR A 315 11.02 18.05 9.30
N LEU A 316 10.30 18.55 8.31
CA LEU A 316 9.54 19.79 8.42
C LEU A 316 8.34 19.66 9.38
N ASN A 317 7.61 18.53 9.35
CA ASN A 317 6.55 18.28 10.31
C ASN A 317 7.06 18.28 11.76
N ARG A 318 8.23 17.68 12.00
CA ARG A 318 8.86 17.69 13.35
C ARG A 318 9.32 19.07 13.77
N ALA A 319 9.87 19.87 12.84
CA ALA A 319 10.28 21.22 13.12
C ALA A 319 9.08 22.08 13.56
N ILE A 320 7.97 22.02 12.81
CA ILE A 320 6.72 22.70 13.17
C ILE A 320 6.18 22.18 14.52
N SER A 321 6.08 20.87 14.72
CA SER A 321 5.60 20.29 15.99
C SER A 321 6.39 20.78 17.20
N LYS A 322 7.71 20.92 17.08
CA LYS A 322 8.57 21.46 18.14
C LYS A 322 8.27 22.92 18.49
N MET A 323 7.88 23.75 17.50
CA MET A 323 7.47 25.13 17.76
C MET A 323 6.22 25.21 18.65
N PHE A 324 5.33 24.22 18.54
CA PHE A 324 4.12 24.09 19.35
C PHE A 324 4.33 23.29 20.66
N GLY A 325 5.58 22.98 21.01
CA GLY A 325 5.86 22.19 22.23
C GLY A 325 5.33 20.73 22.17
N ARG A 326 4.96 20.22 20.97
CA ARG A 326 4.43 18.87 20.84
C ARG A 326 5.56 17.84 20.86
N GLU A 327 5.34 16.73 21.54
CA GLU A 327 6.31 15.63 21.56
C GLU A 327 6.59 15.07 20.17
N VAL A 328 7.87 14.87 19.90
CA VAL A 328 8.35 14.24 18.69
C VAL A 328 9.24 13.06 19.10
N ARG A 329 8.66 11.89 19.29
CA ARG A 329 9.34 10.68 19.81
C ARG A 329 10.10 11.01 21.11
N GLN A 330 10.74 10.18 21.80
CA GLN A 330 11.45 10.33 23.08
C GLN A 330 12.36 11.59 23.28
N SER A 331 12.13 12.68 22.54
CA SER A 331 12.87 13.95 22.74
C SER A 331 12.24 14.75 23.87
N LYS A 332 13.10 15.40 24.70
CA LYS A 332 12.65 16.32 25.76
C LYS A 332 11.59 17.29 25.25
N HIS A 333 10.55 17.56 26.05
CA HIS A 333 9.50 18.51 25.73
C HIS A 333 10.09 19.84 25.30
N SER A 334 9.74 20.30 24.09
CA SER A 334 10.03 21.65 23.65
C SER A 334 9.02 22.60 24.29
N LYS A 335 9.45 23.81 24.68
CA LYS A 335 8.52 24.85 25.13
C LYS A 335 7.61 25.22 23.94
N ASN A 336 6.30 25.40 24.20
CA ASN A 336 5.41 25.98 23.21
C ASN A 336 5.81 27.46 22.96
N LEU A 337 6.19 27.76 21.75
CA LEU A 337 6.61 29.10 21.30
C LEU A 337 5.48 29.83 20.54
N MET A 338 4.38 29.14 20.28
CA MET A 338 3.26 29.63 19.47
C MET A 338 2.08 30.12 20.30
N GLY A 339 2.16 29.99 21.66
CA GLY A 339 1.06 30.41 22.55
C GLY A 339 -0.23 29.63 22.25
N ASP A 340 -1.33 30.37 22.08
CA ASP A 340 -2.66 29.82 21.86
C ASP A 340 -2.98 29.55 20.37
N MET A 341 -2.00 29.74 19.47
CA MET A 341 -2.21 29.44 18.08
C MET A 341 -2.57 27.98 17.87
N GLU A 342 -3.62 27.71 17.10
CA GLU A 342 -3.99 26.35 16.74
C GLU A 342 -2.89 25.65 15.90
N TYR A 343 -2.58 24.40 16.27
CA TYR A 343 -1.57 23.61 15.57
C TYR A 343 -1.92 23.36 14.11
N PHE A 344 -0.94 23.54 13.24
CA PHE A 344 -1.05 23.21 11.81
C PHE A 344 0.04 22.23 11.35
N THR A 345 -0.22 21.57 10.25
CA THR A 345 0.72 20.65 9.58
C THR A 345 1.31 21.30 8.33
N VAL A 346 2.37 20.70 7.79
CA VAL A 346 2.95 21.16 6.50
C VAL A 346 1.92 21.18 5.37
N HIS A 347 0.93 20.27 5.38
CA HIS A 347 -0.10 20.26 4.34
C HIS A 347 -1.07 21.44 4.45
N ASP A 348 -1.24 21.99 5.64
CA ASP A 348 -2.10 23.16 5.86
C ASP A 348 -1.48 24.43 5.25
N LEU A 349 -0.14 24.49 5.07
CA LEU A 349 0.52 25.59 4.33
C LEU A 349 0.05 25.66 2.87
N ARG A 350 -0.21 24.51 2.25
CA ARG A 350 -0.76 24.47 0.89
C ARG A 350 -2.22 24.91 0.85
N ARG A 351 -3.01 24.60 1.89
CA ARG A 351 -4.36 25.17 2.06
C ARG A 351 -4.30 26.67 2.27
N THR A 352 -3.33 27.13 3.07
CA THR A 352 -3.05 28.55 3.28
C THR A 352 -2.73 29.25 1.95
N CYS A 353 -1.83 28.71 1.14
CA CYS A 353 -1.56 29.20 -0.22
C CYS A 353 -2.88 29.38 -1.02
N ARG A 354 -3.70 28.35 -1.07
CA ARG A 354 -4.99 28.37 -1.80
C ARG A 354 -5.94 29.46 -1.29
N THR A 355 -6.02 29.61 0.04
CA THR A 355 -6.86 30.62 0.70
C THR A 355 -6.36 32.03 0.43
N LEU A 356 -5.05 32.26 0.54
CA LEU A 356 -4.42 33.55 0.27
C LEU A 356 -4.56 33.97 -1.20
N LEU A 357 -4.39 33.05 -2.15
CA LEU A 357 -4.64 33.31 -3.57
C LEU A 357 -6.08 33.77 -3.80
N ALA A 358 -7.07 33.13 -3.14
CA ALA A 358 -8.47 33.55 -3.25
C ALA A 358 -8.69 34.94 -2.65
N LYS A 359 -8.08 35.23 -1.48
CA LYS A 359 -8.14 36.56 -0.83
C LYS A 359 -7.54 37.67 -1.69
N LEU A 360 -6.48 37.36 -2.45
CA LEU A 360 -5.85 38.25 -3.43
C LEU A 360 -6.65 38.38 -4.75
N GLY A 361 -7.84 37.81 -4.84
CA GLY A 361 -8.71 37.93 -6.01
C GLY A 361 -8.35 37.00 -7.17
N THR A 362 -7.47 36.00 -6.96
CA THR A 362 -7.14 35.02 -7.99
C THR A 362 -8.35 34.15 -8.30
N SER A 363 -8.71 34.03 -9.58
CA SER A 363 -9.84 33.19 -10.01
C SER A 363 -9.62 31.72 -9.60
N SER A 364 -10.72 31.01 -9.28
CA SER A 364 -10.65 29.64 -8.72
C SER A 364 -9.85 28.68 -9.63
N HIS A 365 -10.09 28.71 -10.95
CA HIS A 365 -9.38 27.82 -11.89
C HIS A 365 -7.87 28.11 -11.95
N VAL A 366 -7.44 29.38 -11.90
CA VAL A 366 -6.02 29.74 -11.86
C VAL A 366 -5.40 29.26 -10.54
N ALA A 367 -6.07 29.48 -9.40
CA ALA A 367 -5.59 29.03 -8.10
C ALA A 367 -5.48 27.48 -8.02
N GLU A 368 -6.42 26.72 -8.59
CA GLU A 368 -6.31 25.26 -8.69
C GLU A 368 -5.13 24.83 -9.58
N ARG A 369 -4.85 25.56 -10.66
CA ARG A 369 -3.68 25.31 -11.51
C ARG A 369 -2.37 25.64 -10.80
N CYS A 370 -2.31 26.69 -9.97
CA CYS A 370 -1.14 26.97 -9.09
C CYS A 370 -0.82 25.77 -8.19
N LEU A 371 -1.83 25.07 -7.71
CA LEU A 371 -1.64 23.87 -6.89
C LEU A 371 -1.43 22.58 -7.69
N ASN A 372 -1.37 22.62 -9.01
CA ASN A 372 -1.30 21.41 -9.84
C ASN A 372 -2.42 20.40 -9.50
N HIS A 373 -3.65 20.90 -9.31
CA HIS A 373 -4.82 20.07 -9.16
C HIS A 373 -5.38 19.72 -10.55
N LYS A 374 -5.74 18.45 -10.74
CA LYS A 374 -6.49 18.04 -11.94
C LYS A 374 -7.89 18.63 -11.88
N LEU A 375 -8.30 19.31 -12.93
CA LEU A 375 -9.70 19.67 -13.11
C LEU A 375 -10.54 18.38 -13.16
N LYS A 376 -11.80 18.46 -12.75
CA LYS A 376 -12.70 17.31 -12.71
C LYS A 376 -13.83 17.46 -13.73
N GLY A 377 -14.40 16.33 -14.17
CA GLY A 377 -15.57 16.32 -15.04
C GLY A 377 -15.29 16.85 -16.43
N VAL A 378 -16.32 17.48 -17.02
CA VAL A 378 -16.29 18.02 -18.40
C VAL A 378 -15.24 19.10 -18.58
N GLU A 379 -15.00 19.94 -17.56
CA GLU A 379 -14.00 21.00 -17.60
C GLU A 379 -12.58 20.45 -17.83
N ALA A 380 -12.25 19.27 -17.29
CA ALA A 380 -10.96 18.63 -17.48
C ALA A 380 -10.66 18.27 -18.94
N VAL A 381 -11.69 18.02 -19.73
CA VAL A 381 -11.59 17.64 -21.14
C VAL A 381 -11.37 18.85 -22.03
N TYR A 382 -12.07 19.95 -21.77
CA TYR A 382 -12.10 21.12 -22.65
C TYR A 382 -11.09 22.20 -22.24
N ASN A 383 -10.80 22.38 -20.94
CA ASN A 383 -9.89 23.39 -20.43
C ASN A 383 -8.48 22.83 -20.28
N GLN A 384 -7.74 22.79 -21.38
CA GLN A 384 -6.32 22.34 -21.40
C GLN A 384 -5.31 23.49 -21.26
N HIS A 385 -5.79 24.74 -21.13
CA HIS A 385 -4.91 25.89 -20.98
C HIS A 385 -4.14 25.85 -19.66
N ASP A 386 -2.86 26.18 -19.69
CA ASP A 386 -1.97 26.12 -18.52
C ASP A 386 -2.08 27.34 -17.61
N TYR A 387 -2.56 28.47 -18.11
CA TYR A 387 -2.66 29.75 -17.39
C TYR A 387 -1.32 30.22 -16.80
N PHE A 388 -0.21 30.01 -17.51
CA PHE A 388 1.13 30.31 -16.99
C PHE A 388 1.29 31.77 -16.55
N GLU A 389 0.89 32.74 -17.38
CA GLU A 389 1.03 34.17 -17.08
C GLU A 389 0.11 34.60 -15.93
N GLU A 390 -1.11 34.13 -15.86
CA GLU A 390 -2.05 34.39 -14.77
C GLU A 390 -1.54 33.79 -13.46
N ARG A 391 -0.98 32.55 -13.50
CA ARG A 391 -0.32 31.92 -12.35
C ARG A 391 0.90 32.69 -11.92
N LYS A 392 1.71 33.20 -12.84
CA LYS A 392 2.88 34.03 -12.56
C LYS A 392 2.47 35.29 -11.80
N LYS A 393 1.49 36.03 -12.30
CA LYS A 393 0.96 37.22 -11.64
C LYS A 393 0.46 36.91 -10.23
N ALA A 394 -0.34 35.85 -10.08
CA ALA A 394 -0.91 35.45 -8.80
C ALA A 394 0.16 35.03 -7.77
N LEU A 395 1.16 34.23 -8.19
CA LEU A 395 2.25 33.79 -7.31
C LEU A 395 3.23 34.93 -6.95
N CYS A 396 3.45 35.90 -7.85
CA CYS A 396 4.22 37.09 -7.54
C CYS A 396 3.52 37.92 -6.45
N GLN A 397 2.23 38.21 -6.58
CA GLN A 397 1.45 38.94 -5.58
C GLN A 397 1.43 38.22 -4.23
N LEU A 398 1.24 36.88 -4.24
CA LEU A 398 1.28 36.08 -3.03
C LEU A 398 2.66 36.13 -2.36
N SER A 399 3.74 36.02 -3.13
CA SER A 399 5.11 36.02 -2.61
C SER A 399 5.48 37.36 -2.00
N GLU A 400 5.05 38.49 -2.60
CA GLU A 400 5.19 39.82 -2.06
C GLU A 400 4.44 39.97 -0.73
N ASN A 401 3.18 39.54 -0.67
CA ASN A 401 2.37 39.52 0.55
C ASN A 401 3.07 38.74 1.67
N VAL A 402 3.49 37.49 1.38
CA VAL A 402 4.18 36.64 2.36
C VAL A 402 5.51 37.26 2.82
N ASN A 403 6.27 37.87 1.91
CA ASN A 403 7.53 38.52 2.25
C ASN A 403 7.30 39.68 3.25
N ASN A 404 6.26 40.50 3.06
CA ASN A 404 5.89 41.57 3.97
C ASN A 404 5.55 41.07 5.38
N LEU A 405 5.05 39.82 5.53
CA LEU A 405 4.81 39.23 6.85
C LEU A 405 6.09 38.82 7.59
N THR A 406 7.23 38.74 6.90
CA THR A 406 8.53 38.36 7.50
C THR A 406 9.31 39.55 8.11
N VAL A 407 8.89 40.74 7.79
CA VAL A 407 9.40 42.02 8.35
C VAL A 407 8.62 42.32 9.63
#